data_141e2c18b127d740a70b1067131255cd
#
_entry.id   141e2c18b127d740a70b1067131255cd
#
_cell.length_a   1.000
_cell.length_b   1.000
_cell.length_c   1.000
_cell.angle_alpha   90.00
_cell.angle_beta   90.00
_cell.angle_gamma   90.00
#
_symmetry.space_group_name_H-M   'P 1'
#
loop_
_entity.id
_entity.type
_entity.pdbx_description
1 polymer ?
#
loop_
_entity_poly.entity_id
_entity_poly.type
_entity_poly.pdbx_seq_one_letter_code
_entity_poly.pdbx_strand_id
1 'polypeptide(L)'
;RDMLEDPDDIAILDALLALARSFGRNCIAEGVESIQHGEMLLRLGCEWGQGYAIGHPMPAHEFEQWLHTWQVPLSWKGFKPDSRSALPVPFTYVDHRVWISQMIDYLSGKTQVPPQPEALQYWRDQSGRPTFFGKDPDDQVDVLHQSIQQLAHTLSEMKNAGRVEALRAGLDKLQ
;
A
#
# COMPACT_ATOMS: atom_id res chain seq x y z
N ARG A 1 6.93 3.45 10.87
CA ARG A 1 7.40 2.05 10.82
C ARG A 1 6.37 1.16 10.16
N ASP A 2 5.10 1.39 10.42
CA ASP A 2 4.02 0.51 9.97
C ASP A 2 3.08 1.17 8.94
N MET A 3 3.54 2.23 8.25
CA MET A 3 2.73 3.00 7.30
C MET A 3 2.13 2.18 6.14
N LEU A 4 2.62 0.96 5.90
CA LEU A 4 2.03 0.03 4.94
C LEU A 4 1.01 -0.92 5.57
N GLU A 5 0.81 -0.84 6.88
CA GLU A 5 -0.05 -1.72 7.66
C GLU A 5 -1.14 -0.97 8.43
N ASP A 6 -0.97 0.36 8.58
CA ASP A 6 -1.90 1.23 9.31
C ASP A 6 -2.25 2.48 8.49
N PRO A 7 -3.51 2.67 8.09
CA PRO A 7 -3.99 3.86 7.39
C PRO A 7 -3.77 5.16 8.18
N ASP A 8 -3.82 5.11 9.52
CA ASP A 8 -3.64 6.29 10.36
C ASP A 8 -2.19 6.81 10.28
N ASP A 9 -1.21 5.91 10.13
CA ASP A 9 0.19 6.29 9.93
C ASP A 9 0.39 7.06 8.62
N ILE A 10 -0.31 6.69 7.55
CA ILE A 10 -0.31 7.45 6.29
C ILE A 10 -0.93 8.82 6.47
N ALA A 11 -2.07 8.92 7.17
CA ALA A 11 -2.75 10.19 7.42
C ALA A 11 -1.85 11.16 8.20
N ILE A 12 -1.17 10.66 9.23
CA ILE A 12 -0.21 11.43 10.02
C ILE A 12 0.95 11.90 9.13
N LEU A 13 1.50 11.01 8.32
CA LEU A 13 2.63 11.31 7.45
C LEU A 13 2.26 12.36 6.40
N ASP A 14 1.11 12.24 5.75
CA ASP A 14 0.61 13.23 4.79
C ASP A 14 0.40 14.60 5.44
N ALA A 15 -0.19 14.64 6.64
CA ALA A 15 -0.37 15.87 7.39
C ALA A 15 0.98 16.53 7.73
N LEU A 16 1.99 15.77 8.14
CA LEU A 16 3.34 16.28 8.42
C LEU A 16 4.01 16.83 7.16
N LEU A 17 3.90 16.11 6.04
CA LEU A 17 4.45 16.56 4.76
C LEU A 17 3.73 17.82 4.25
N ALA A 18 2.40 17.92 4.42
CA ALA A 18 1.64 19.11 4.09
C ALA A 18 2.06 20.31 4.95
N LEU A 19 2.27 20.09 6.25
CA LEU A 19 2.76 21.12 7.16
C LEU A 19 4.15 21.63 6.74
N ALA A 20 5.08 20.72 6.47
CA ALA A 20 6.42 21.09 6.02
C ALA A 20 6.37 21.92 4.72
N ARG A 21 5.55 21.50 3.75
CA ARG A 21 5.35 22.25 2.49
C ARG A 21 4.80 23.64 2.75
N SER A 22 3.85 23.81 3.68
CA SER A 22 3.28 25.13 3.99
C SER A 22 4.30 26.09 4.61
N PHE A 23 5.35 25.57 5.26
CA PHE A 23 6.47 26.34 5.78
C PHE A 23 7.65 26.42 4.81
N GLY A 24 7.52 25.94 3.58
CA GLY A 24 8.60 25.91 2.60
C GLY A 24 9.80 25.07 3.05
N ARG A 25 9.57 24.00 3.82
CA ARG A 25 10.60 23.09 4.34
C ARG A 25 10.59 21.77 3.60
N ASN A 26 11.79 21.22 3.36
CA ASN A 26 11.96 19.87 2.87
C ASN A 26 11.93 18.90 4.04
N CYS A 27 11.32 17.73 3.82
CA CYS A 27 11.35 16.60 4.75
C CYS A 27 12.30 15.53 4.22
N ILE A 28 13.00 14.88 5.13
CA ILE A 28 13.76 13.66 4.86
C ILE A 28 13.04 12.55 5.65
N ALA A 29 12.56 11.54 4.96
CA ALA A 29 11.98 10.37 5.61
C ALA A 29 13.09 9.45 6.10
N GLU A 30 13.03 9.07 7.37
CA GLU A 30 13.93 8.10 7.97
C GLU A 30 13.29 6.73 8.07
N GLY A 31 14.11 5.67 8.06
CA GLY A 31 13.62 4.30 8.20
C GLY A 31 12.93 3.77 6.94
N VAL A 32 13.41 4.14 5.75
CA VAL A 32 12.96 3.53 4.48
C VAL A 32 13.52 2.09 4.42
N GLU A 33 12.77 1.12 4.93
CA GLU A 33 13.22 -0.25 5.10
C GLU A 33 12.90 -1.14 3.88
N SER A 34 11.97 -0.73 3.01
CA SER A 34 11.56 -1.49 1.82
C SER A 34 11.36 -0.60 0.60
N ILE A 35 11.34 -1.23 -0.58
CA ILE A 35 11.02 -0.55 -1.83
C ILE A 35 9.63 0.05 -1.76
N GLN A 36 8.67 -0.65 -1.16
CA GLN A 36 7.29 -0.19 -1.00
C GLN A 36 7.18 1.04 -0.10
N HIS A 37 8.01 1.15 0.96
CA HIS A 37 8.10 2.38 1.75
C HIS A 37 8.51 3.57 0.89
N GLY A 38 9.53 3.40 0.05
CA GLY A 38 9.99 4.45 -0.85
C GLY A 38 8.93 4.86 -1.88
N GLU A 39 8.21 3.90 -2.46
CA GLU A 39 7.09 4.17 -3.38
C GLU A 39 5.99 4.99 -2.71
N MET A 40 5.60 4.60 -1.49
CA MET A 40 4.58 5.30 -0.73
C MET A 40 5.00 6.74 -0.41
N LEU A 41 6.22 6.94 0.04
CA LEU A 41 6.78 8.26 0.32
C LEU A 41 6.81 9.15 -0.92
N LEU A 42 7.22 8.61 -2.07
CA LEU A 42 7.19 9.33 -3.34
C LEU A 42 5.77 9.72 -3.74
N ARG A 43 4.78 8.83 -3.54
CA ARG A 43 3.36 9.14 -3.76
C ARG A 43 2.85 10.28 -2.89
N LEU A 44 3.29 10.35 -1.63
CA LEU A 44 2.98 11.43 -0.70
C LEU A 44 3.79 12.71 -0.99
N GLY A 45 4.71 12.69 -1.97
CA GLY A 45 5.53 13.83 -2.36
C GLY A 45 6.72 14.05 -1.44
N CYS A 46 7.21 13.02 -0.75
CA CYS A 46 8.47 13.02 -0.03
C CYS A 46 9.57 12.43 -0.92
N GLU A 47 10.44 13.30 -1.45
CA GLU A 47 11.49 12.94 -2.42
C GLU A 47 12.83 12.58 -1.76
N TRP A 48 12.96 12.85 -0.46
CA TRP A 48 14.18 12.62 0.29
C TRP A 48 13.95 11.55 1.34
N GLY A 49 14.82 10.54 1.34
CA GLY A 49 14.70 9.44 2.29
C GLY A 49 16.05 8.82 2.62
N GLN A 50 16.12 8.18 3.78
CA GLN A 50 17.23 7.33 4.19
C GLN A 50 16.72 6.08 4.89
N GLY A 51 17.44 4.97 4.73
CA GLY A 51 17.09 3.70 5.35
C GLY A 51 17.71 2.52 4.63
N TYR A 52 17.45 1.33 5.13
CA TYR A 52 18.12 0.10 4.67
C TYR A 52 17.77 -0.29 3.24
N ALA A 53 16.62 0.12 2.74
CA ALA A 53 16.30 -0.07 1.32
C ALA A 53 17.14 0.81 0.37
N ILE A 54 17.77 1.86 0.90
CA ILE A 54 18.67 2.73 0.15
C ILE A 54 20.12 2.32 0.39
N GLY A 55 20.50 2.17 1.66
CA GLY A 55 21.85 1.74 2.02
C GLY A 55 21.98 1.53 3.52
N HIS A 56 22.69 0.47 3.88
CA HIS A 56 23.09 0.25 5.27
C HIS A 56 24.18 1.22 5.70
N PRO A 57 24.30 1.55 6.98
CA PRO A 57 25.45 2.27 7.50
C PRO A 57 26.74 1.57 7.06
N MET A 58 27.68 2.34 6.51
CA MET A 58 28.93 1.82 5.97
C MET A 58 30.10 2.72 6.31
N PRO A 59 31.33 2.19 6.40
CA PRO A 59 32.54 3.00 6.52
C PRO A 59 32.72 3.93 5.33
N ALA A 60 33.33 5.10 5.56
CA ALA A 60 33.48 6.14 4.52
C ALA A 60 34.21 5.62 3.26
N HIS A 61 35.17 4.69 3.41
CA HIS A 61 35.91 4.15 2.28
C HIS A 61 35.08 3.20 1.38
N GLU A 62 33.95 2.68 1.86
CA GLU A 62 33.02 1.83 1.10
C GLU A 62 31.96 2.67 0.36
N PHE A 63 31.75 3.93 0.79
CA PHE A 63 30.71 4.80 0.25
C PHE A 63 30.88 5.07 -1.24
N GLU A 64 32.10 5.29 -1.71
CA GLU A 64 32.37 5.54 -3.13
C GLU A 64 31.97 4.34 -4.00
N GLN A 65 32.35 3.12 -3.56
CA GLN A 65 31.98 1.91 -4.27
C GLN A 65 30.47 1.70 -4.26
N TRP A 66 29.81 1.92 -3.12
CA TRP A 66 28.36 1.84 -3.02
C TRP A 66 27.69 2.83 -3.98
N LEU A 67 28.15 4.08 -4.05
CA LEU A 67 27.58 5.11 -4.92
C LEU A 67 27.65 4.73 -6.41
N HIS A 68 28.71 4.03 -6.82
CA HIS A 68 28.87 3.55 -8.20
C HIS A 68 28.01 2.31 -8.52
N THR A 69 27.71 1.50 -7.53
CA THR A 69 26.98 0.23 -7.72
C THR A 69 25.49 0.33 -7.41
N TRP A 70 25.10 1.30 -6.57
CA TRP A 70 23.69 1.43 -6.18
C TRP A 70 22.82 1.89 -7.36
N GLN A 71 21.70 1.23 -7.54
CA GLN A 71 20.74 1.57 -8.59
C GLN A 71 19.39 1.90 -7.98
N VAL A 72 18.82 3.02 -8.44
CA VAL A 72 17.46 3.40 -8.07
C VAL A 72 16.50 2.29 -8.50
N PRO A 73 15.65 1.75 -7.61
CA PRO A 73 14.61 0.80 -7.96
C PRO A 73 13.77 1.29 -9.15
N LEU A 74 13.38 0.38 -10.04
CA LEU A 74 12.65 0.74 -11.26
C LEU A 74 11.34 1.46 -10.94
N SER A 75 10.64 1.05 -9.90
CA SER A 75 9.38 1.65 -9.44
C SER A 75 9.54 3.07 -8.89
N TRP A 76 10.75 3.47 -8.51
CA TRP A 76 11.04 4.85 -8.08
C TRP A 76 11.44 5.76 -9.25
N LYS A 77 11.84 5.17 -10.40
CA LYS A 77 12.30 5.94 -11.57
C LYS A 77 11.13 6.63 -12.26
N GLY A 78 11.33 7.92 -12.55
CA GLY A 78 10.32 8.69 -13.31
C GLY A 78 9.04 8.98 -12.53
N PHE A 79 9.05 8.69 -11.22
CA PHE A 79 7.94 9.02 -10.37
C PHE A 79 7.76 10.54 -10.36
N LYS A 80 6.57 11.00 -10.73
CA LYS A 80 6.17 12.41 -10.57
C LYS A 80 5.18 12.45 -9.42
N PRO A 81 5.42 13.29 -8.40
CA PRO A 81 4.42 13.51 -7.36
C PRO A 81 3.11 13.90 -8.05
N ASP A 82 2.11 13.11 -7.85
CA ASP A 82 0.81 13.41 -8.43
C ASP A 82 0.22 14.66 -7.76
N SER A 83 -0.59 15.40 -8.53
CA SER A 83 -1.35 16.51 -7.98
C SER A 83 -2.22 16.03 -6.81
N ARG A 84 -2.66 16.92 -5.92
CA ARG A 84 -3.48 16.64 -4.72
C ARG A 84 -4.67 15.69 -4.91
N SER A 85 -5.05 15.40 -6.15
CA SER A 85 -6.08 14.41 -6.52
C SER A 85 -5.63 12.95 -6.34
N ALA A 86 -4.33 12.70 -6.09
CA ALA A 86 -3.76 11.34 -5.94
C ALA A 86 -3.80 10.77 -4.51
N LEU A 87 -4.16 11.58 -3.51
CA LEU A 87 -4.16 11.18 -2.10
C LEU A 87 -5.03 9.95 -1.77
N PRO A 88 -6.18 9.70 -2.40
CA PRO A 88 -6.96 8.49 -2.11
C PRO A 88 -6.22 7.18 -2.39
N VAL A 89 -5.30 7.15 -3.38
CA VAL A 89 -4.62 5.92 -3.79
C VAL A 89 -3.73 5.30 -2.71
N PRO A 90 -2.87 6.05 -2.00
CA PRO A 90 -2.09 5.48 -0.90
C PRO A 90 -2.96 4.88 0.21
N PHE A 91 -4.02 5.57 0.62
CA PHE A 91 -4.95 5.08 1.64
C PHE A 91 -5.66 3.82 1.17
N THR A 92 -6.21 3.82 -0.05
CA THR A 92 -6.86 2.65 -0.64
C THR A 92 -5.93 1.44 -0.71
N TYR A 93 -4.64 1.66 -1.03
CA TYR A 93 -3.65 0.58 -1.08
C TYR A 93 -3.42 -0.06 0.29
N VAL A 94 -3.28 0.75 1.35
CA VAL A 94 -3.06 0.23 2.70
C VAL A 94 -4.31 -0.40 3.25
N ASP A 95 -5.48 0.23 3.10
CA ASP A 95 -6.76 -0.34 3.49
C ASP A 95 -6.98 -1.71 2.85
N HIS A 96 -6.63 -1.85 1.57
CA HIS A 96 -6.75 -3.12 0.86
C HIS A 96 -5.79 -4.18 1.42
N ARG A 97 -4.55 -3.82 1.72
CA ARG A 97 -3.59 -4.74 2.35
C ARG A 97 -4.04 -5.19 3.74
N VAL A 98 -4.51 -4.26 4.56
CA VAL A 98 -5.05 -4.55 5.90
C VAL A 98 -6.26 -5.48 5.79
N TRP A 99 -7.18 -5.19 4.88
CA TRP A 99 -8.33 -6.03 4.65
C TRP A 99 -7.97 -7.45 4.21
N ILE A 100 -7.02 -7.61 3.26
CA ILE A 100 -6.52 -8.92 2.83
C ILE A 100 -5.89 -9.67 4.01
N SER A 101 -5.05 -9.01 4.81
CA SER A 101 -4.43 -9.63 6.00
C SER A 101 -5.47 -10.12 6.99
N GLN A 102 -6.47 -9.29 7.30
CA GLN A 102 -7.58 -9.66 8.18
C GLN A 102 -8.43 -10.81 7.60
N MET A 103 -8.62 -10.84 6.27
CA MET A 103 -9.32 -11.92 5.60
C MET A 103 -8.56 -13.24 5.71
N ILE A 104 -7.24 -13.22 5.53
CA ILE A 104 -6.37 -14.39 5.72
C ILE A 104 -6.45 -14.89 7.16
N ASP A 105 -6.42 -14.01 8.15
CA ASP A 105 -6.54 -14.36 9.57
C ASP A 105 -7.93 -14.95 9.89
N TYR A 106 -8.98 -14.42 9.31
CA TYR A 106 -10.32 -14.99 9.40
C TYR A 106 -10.39 -16.40 8.78
N LEU A 107 -9.92 -16.55 7.55
CA LEU A 107 -9.96 -17.82 6.82
C LEU A 107 -9.10 -18.90 7.48
N SER A 108 -7.95 -18.53 8.04
CA SER A 108 -7.07 -19.44 8.78
C SER A 108 -7.58 -19.81 10.18
N GLY A 109 -8.65 -19.16 10.65
CA GLY A 109 -9.26 -19.44 11.95
C GLY A 109 -8.65 -18.69 13.13
N LYS A 110 -7.71 -17.77 12.90
CA LYS A 110 -7.16 -16.92 13.96
C LYS A 110 -8.21 -15.96 14.51
N THR A 111 -9.15 -15.51 13.68
CA THR A 111 -10.29 -14.70 14.08
C THR A 111 -11.60 -15.37 13.67
N GLN A 112 -12.68 -15.05 14.38
CA GLN A 112 -14.03 -15.59 14.08
C GLN A 112 -14.91 -14.58 13.34
N VAL A 113 -14.50 -13.33 13.27
CA VAL A 113 -15.27 -12.24 12.64
C VAL A 113 -14.67 -11.95 11.27
N PRO A 114 -15.44 -12.04 10.17
CA PRO A 114 -14.97 -11.66 8.86
C PRO A 114 -14.73 -10.15 8.80
N PRO A 115 -13.66 -9.68 8.14
CA PRO A 115 -13.43 -8.26 7.94
C PRO A 115 -14.50 -7.65 7.05
N GLN A 116 -14.90 -6.42 7.36
CA GLN A 116 -15.90 -5.71 6.58
C GLN A 116 -15.21 -5.03 5.38
N PRO A 117 -15.80 -5.03 4.17
CA PRO A 117 -15.23 -4.40 2.97
C PRO A 117 -15.42 -2.88 2.93
N GLU A 118 -15.79 -2.25 4.05
CA GLU A 118 -16.35 -0.89 4.09
C GLU A 118 -15.38 0.22 3.69
N ALA A 119 -14.07 0.06 3.95
CA ALA A 119 -13.11 1.13 3.69
C ALA A 119 -13.05 1.53 2.20
N LEU A 120 -12.96 0.56 1.29
CA LEU A 120 -12.91 0.80 -0.15
C LEU A 120 -14.22 1.34 -0.73
N GLN A 121 -15.36 0.89 -0.19
CA GLN A 121 -16.67 1.38 -0.61
C GLN A 121 -16.89 2.81 -0.15
N TYR A 122 -16.45 3.14 1.08
CA TYR A 122 -16.51 4.50 1.62
C TYR A 122 -15.74 5.50 0.74
N TRP A 123 -14.52 5.15 0.31
CA TRP A 123 -13.70 6.01 -0.57
C TRP A 123 -14.32 6.17 -1.96
N ARG A 124 -14.90 5.13 -2.52
CA ARG A 124 -15.59 5.18 -3.81
C ARG A 124 -16.84 6.06 -3.76
N ASP A 125 -17.57 6.05 -2.64
CA ASP A 125 -18.82 6.80 -2.48
C ASP A 125 -18.58 8.27 -2.12
N GLN A 126 -17.51 8.58 -1.37
CA GLN A 126 -17.17 9.93 -0.91
C GLN A 126 -16.42 10.77 -1.95
N SER A 127 -15.52 10.18 -2.71
CA SER A 127 -14.61 10.94 -3.58
C SER A 127 -15.13 11.18 -4.99
N GLY A 128 -16.30 10.65 -5.35
CA GLY A 128 -16.60 10.47 -6.75
C GLY A 128 -15.47 9.64 -7.38
N ARG A 129 -15.70 8.90 -8.45
CA ARG A 129 -14.64 8.10 -9.08
C ARG A 129 -13.34 8.91 -9.17
N PRO A 130 -12.25 8.52 -8.52
CA PRO A 130 -10.99 9.21 -8.71
C PRO A 130 -10.69 9.16 -10.21
N THR A 131 -10.46 10.30 -10.82
CA THR A 131 -10.04 10.43 -12.22
C THR A 131 -8.70 9.75 -12.52
N PHE A 132 -8.14 9.08 -11.52
CA PHE A 132 -6.92 8.30 -11.55
C PHE A 132 -6.95 7.10 -12.48
N PHE A 133 -8.08 6.44 -12.53
CA PHE A 133 -8.23 5.20 -13.28
C PHE A 133 -8.85 5.43 -14.67
N GLY A 134 -8.65 6.62 -15.24
CA GLY A 134 -9.22 6.93 -16.55
C GLY A 134 -10.75 7.02 -16.53
N LYS A 135 -11.33 7.45 -17.64
CA LYS A 135 -12.80 7.54 -17.81
C LYS A 135 -13.43 6.23 -18.28
N ASP A 136 -12.66 5.13 -18.28
CA ASP A 136 -13.12 3.87 -18.82
C ASP A 136 -13.75 3.01 -17.73
N PRO A 137 -15.05 2.64 -17.85
CA PRO A 137 -15.72 1.76 -16.88
C PRO A 137 -15.15 0.33 -16.85
N ASP A 138 -14.31 -0.05 -17.81
CA ASP A 138 -13.60 -1.35 -17.87
C ASP A 138 -12.20 -1.28 -17.22
N ASP A 139 -11.99 -0.40 -16.27
CA ASP A 139 -10.72 -0.24 -15.62
C ASP A 139 -10.29 -1.55 -14.93
N GLN A 140 -9.11 -2.04 -15.32
CA GLN A 140 -8.54 -3.32 -14.84
C GLN A 140 -8.49 -3.39 -13.31
N VAL A 141 -8.39 -2.26 -12.62
CA VAL A 141 -8.37 -2.19 -11.16
C VAL A 141 -9.73 -2.50 -10.55
N ASP A 142 -10.82 -1.94 -11.09
CA ASP A 142 -12.17 -2.25 -10.64
C ASP A 142 -12.51 -3.72 -10.85
N VAL A 143 -12.12 -4.28 -12.00
CA VAL A 143 -12.32 -5.70 -12.32
C VAL A 143 -11.52 -6.60 -11.37
N LEU A 144 -10.25 -6.24 -11.10
CA LEU A 144 -9.40 -6.98 -10.18
C LEU A 144 -9.95 -6.92 -8.75
N HIS A 145 -10.37 -5.74 -8.30
CA HIS A 145 -10.96 -5.55 -6.98
C HIS A 145 -12.22 -6.39 -6.79
N GLN A 146 -13.16 -6.37 -7.76
CA GLN A 146 -14.35 -7.21 -7.73
C GLN A 146 -14.00 -8.69 -7.69
N SER A 147 -12.97 -9.11 -8.44
CA SER A 147 -12.52 -10.51 -8.46
C SER A 147 -11.98 -10.95 -7.10
N ILE A 148 -11.23 -10.09 -6.42
CA ILE A 148 -10.69 -10.35 -5.07
C ILE A 148 -11.84 -10.46 -4.06
N GLN A 149 -12.81 -9.55 -4.10
CA GLN A 149 -13.98 -9.61 -3.21
C GLN A 149 -14.79 -10.89 -3.43
N GLN A 150 -15.01 -11.27 -4.68
CA GLN A 150 -15.74 -12.49 -5.02
C GLN A 150 -15.00 -13.75 -4.56
N LEU A 151 -13.68 -13.79 -4.71
CA LEU A 151 -12.85 -14.87 -4.21
C LEU A 151 -12.95 -14.97 -2.68
N ALA A 152 -12.80 -13.85 -1.97
CA ALA A 152 -12.90 -13.81 -0.51
C ALA A 152 -14.28 -14.28 0.00
N HIS A 153 -15.36 -13.89 -0.68
CA HIS A 153 -16.70 -14.36 -0.37
C HIS A 153 -16.82 -15.88 -0.54
N THR A 154 -16.36 -16.41 -1.67
CA THR A 154 -16.36 -17.85 -1.97
C THR A 154 -15.56 -18.64 -0.92
N LEU A 155 -14.37 -18.15 -0.54
CA LEU A 155 -13.54 -18.78 0.49
C LEU A 155 -14.22 -18.75 1.88
N SER A 156 -14.94 -17.67 2.20
CA SER A 156 -15.71 -17.56 3.43
C SER A 156 -16.85 -18.58 3.48
N GLU A 157 -17.55 -18.79 2.36
CA GLU A 157 -18.57 -19.84 2.25
C GLU A 157 -17.97 -21.25 2.40
N MET A 158 -16.80 -21.50 1.78
CA MET A 158 -16.09 -22.78 1.93
C MET A 158 -15.67 -23.04 3.37
N LYS A 159 -15.20 -22.02 4.09
CA LYS A 159 -14.88 -22.09 5.52
C LYS A 159 -16.11 -22.48 6.34
N ASN A 160 -17.21 -21.78 6.12
CA ASN A 160 -18.47 -22.02 6.83
C ASN A 160 -19.06 -23.42 6.53
N ALA A 161 -18.80 -23.94 5.33
CA ALA A 161 -19.18 -25.30 4.93
C ALA A 161 -18.19 -26.39 5.38
N GLY A 162 -17.12 -26.05 6.10
CA GLY A 162 -16.11 -27.00 6.60
C GLY A 162 -15.23 -27.63 5.53
N ARG A 163 -15.13 -27.04 4.34
CA ARG A 163 -14.33 -27.56 3.20
C ARG A 163 -12.85 -27.15 3.31
N VAL A 164 -12.12 -27.72 4.25
CA VAL A 164 -10.76 -27.30 4.64
C VAL A 164 -9.74 -27.42 3.50
N GLU A 165 -9.78 -28.48 2.69
CA GLU A 165 -8.80 -28.68 1.59
C GLU A 165 -8.99 -27.66 0.47
N ALA A 166 -10.24 -27.41 0.07
CA ALA A 166 -10.55 -26.40 -0.94
C ALA A 166 -10.20 -24.98 -0.46
N LEU A 167 -10.37 -24.73 0.85
CA LEU A 167 -9.99 -23.46 1.47
C LEU A 167 -8.48 -23.22 1.40
N ARG A 168 -7.65 -24.24 1.72
CA ARG A 168 -6.17 -24.12 1.62
C ARG A 168 -5.72 -23.79 0.22
N ALA A 169 -6.22 -24.50 -0.79
CA ALA A 169 -5.88 -24.24 -2.19
C ALA A 169 -6.32 -22.85 -2.68
N GLY A 170 -7.32 -22.26 -2.06
CA GLY A 170 -7.80 -20.92 -2.36
C GLY A 170 -6.99 -19.81 -1.67
N LEU A 171 -6.46 -20.05 -0.47
CA LEU A 171 -5.65 -19.08 0.28
C LEU A 171 -4.36 -18.70 -0.46
N ASP A 172 -3.74 -19.67 -1.14
CA ASP A 172 -2.52 -19.44 -1.93
C ASP A 172 -2.74 -18.46 -3.11
N LYS A 173 -3.99 -18.21 -3.49
CA LYS A 173 -4.33 -17.25 -4.54
C LYS A 173 -4.60 -15.83 -4.05
N LEU A 174 -4.73 -15.65 -2.74
CA LEU A 174 -4.91 -14.35 -2.10
C LEU A 174 -3.58 -13.69 -1.68
N GLN A 175 -2.51 -14.47 -1.55
CA GLN A 175 -1.15 -14.00 -1.29
C GLN A 175 -0.45 -13.57 -2.58
#